data_911f8e2995c7320162edeb51d1a2826a
#
_entry.id   911f8e2995c7320162edeb51d1a2826a
#
_cell.length_a   1.000
_cell.length_b   1.000
_cell.length_c   1.000
_cell.angle_alpha   90.00
_cell.angle_beta   90.00
_cell.angle_gamma   90.00
#
_symmetry.space_group_name_H-M   'P 1'
#
loop_
_entity.id
_entity.type
_entity.pdbx_description
1 polymer ?
#
loop_
_entity_poly.entity_id
_entity_poly.type
_entity_poly.pdbx_seq_one_letter_code
_entity_poly.pdbx_strand_id
1 'polypeptide(L)'
;MKRALTNLWLSAACLLLAFGSDPGWAQHSGAHSTPSHSAAIPQAGPANAVVEFENESMVVVRIRMAPGEKTPMHDITSARLVVWLTDVHLRDAHPDGSTNETHRRAGEIDWVGVQRHAGENLAHEPLEFLAIVPKAGRAPAAPK
;
A
#
# COMPACT_ATOMS: atom_id res chain seq x y z
N MET A 1 60.05 -9.40 -15.77
CA MET A 1 60.26 -8.61 -17.00
C MET A 1 59.34 -7.42 -16.99
N LYS A 2 59.96 -6.26 -17.01
CA LYS A 2 59.37 -4.92 -17.00
C LYS A 2 58.67 -4.63 -18.32
N ARG A 3 57.52 -3.93 -18.29
CA ARG A 3 57.24 -2.82 -19.21
C ARG A 3 56.10 -1.96 -18.67
N ALA A 4 56.50 -0.81 -18.17
CA ALA A 4 55.72 0.38 -18.04
C ALA A 4 55.51 1.00 -19.44
N LEU A 5 54.35 1.61 -19.67
CA LEU A 5 54.18 2.64 -20.68
C LEU A 5 53.24 3.73 -20.09
N THR A 6 53.90 4.76 -19.72
CA THR A 6 53.48 6.17 -19.58
C THR A 6 53.03 6.73 -20.94
N ASN A 7 52.05 7.61 -20.91
CA ASN A 7 51.96 8.82 -21.77
C ASN A 7 50.49 9.24 -21.81
N LEU A 8 50.06 10.45 -21.94
CA LEU A 8 50.68 11.77 -22.03
C LEU A 8 49.50 12.76 -22.02
N TRP A 9 49.65 13.80 -21.33
CA TRP A 9 48.96 15.06 -21.35
C TRP A 9 48.28 15.46 -22.67
N LEU A 10 47.08 16.02 -22.60
CA LEU A 10 46.76 17.22 -23.36
C LEU A 10 45.69 18.04 -22.62
N SER A 11 46.15 19.19 -22.14
CA SER A 11 45.37 20.32 -21.73
C SER A 11 44.75 20.99 -22.96
N ALA A 12 43.50 21.29 -22.94
CA ALA A 12 42.92 22.33 -23.79
C ALA A 12 41.90 23.15 -22.99
N ALA A 13 42.36 24.32 -22.60
CA ALA A 13 41.52 25.42 -22.16
C ALA A 13 40.91 26.09 -23.40
N CYS A 14 39.65 26.42 -23.32
CA CYS A 14 38.96 27.55 -23.99
C CYS A 14 37.45 27.38 -23.77
N LEU A 15 36.77 28.28 -23.34
CA LEU A 15 36.35 29.62 -23.63
C LEU A 15 34.98 29.86 -22.98
N LEU A 16 34.87 30.79 -22.11
CA LEU A 16 33.67 31.37 -21.56
C LEU A 16 32.76 31.93 -22.69
N LEU A 17 31.55 31.48 -22.78
CA LEU A 17 30.47 32.25 -23.35
C LEU A 17 29.27 32.14 -22.41
N ALA A 18 29.06 33.21 -21.67
CA ALA A 18 27.84 33.50 -20.94
C ALA A 18 26.72 33.78 -21.93
N PHE A 19 25.71 32.91 -21.95
CA PHE A 19 24.38 33.29 -22.42
C PHE A 19 23.42 32.93 -21.30
N GLY A 20 23.00 33.96 -20.60
CA GLY A 20 21.87 33.88 -19.71
C GLY A 20 20.59 33.61 -20.51
N SER A 21 19.88 32.61 -20.08
CA SER A 21 18.46 32.44 -20.34
C SER A 21 17.93 31.58 -19.21
N ASP A 22 17.38 32.23 -18.22
CA ASP A 22 16.58 31.61 -17.19
C ASP A 22 15.30 31.03 -17.80
N PRO A 23 15.12 29.71 -17.87
CA PRO A 23 13.78 29.18 -17.98
C PRO A 23 13.22 29.15 -16.56
N GLY A 24 12.38 30.12 -16.26
CA GLY A 24 11.59 30.17 -15.04
C GLY A 24 10.73 28.91 -14.89
N TRP A 25 11.27 27.93 -14.22
CA TRP A 25 10.48 26.84 -13.66
C TRP A 25 9.74 27.39 -12.47
N ALA A 26 8.51 27.78 -12.72
CA ALA A 26 7.56 28.10 -11.67
C ALA A 26 7.52 26.93 -10.69
N GLN A 27 8.13 27.14 -9.52
CA GLN A 27 7.91 26.27 -8.38
C GLN A 27 6.43 26.37 -8.02
N HIS A 28 5.64 25.40 -8.50
CA HIS A 28 4.35 25.12 -7.93
C HIS A 28 4.59 24.51 -6.56
N SER A 29 4.80 25.37 -5.58
CA SER A 29 4.63 25.01 -4.18
C SER A 29 3.14 24.80 -3.94
N GLY A 30 2.63 23.70 -4.48
CA GLY A 30 1.34 23.15 -4.08
C GLY A 30 1.50 22.69 -2.65
N ALA A 31 1.12 23.54 -1.70
CA ALA A 31 0.86 23.10 -0.35
C ALA A 31 -0.22 22.02 -0.45
N HIS A 32 0.20 20.76 -0.43
CA HIS A 32 -0.70 19.66 -0.16
C HIS A 32 -1.17 19.83 1.28
N SER A 33 -2.23 20.58 1.44
CA SER A 33 -3.03 20.56 2.66
C SER A 33 -3.51 19.15 2.81
N THR A 34 -2.86 18.38 3.65
CA THR A 34 -3.36 17.08 4.13
C THR A 34 -4.71 17.38 4.79
N PRO A 35 -5.84 16.93 4.22
CA PRO A 35 -7.10 17.04 4.94
C PRO A 35 -7.01 16.09 6.12
N SER A 36 -6.85 16.65 7.31
CA SER A 36 -7.00 15.94 8.59
C SER A 36 -8.48 15.58 8.77
N HIS A 37 -8.95 14.62 8.01
CA HIS A 37 -10.22 13.94 8.29
C HIS A 37 -9.86 12.58 8.85
N SER A 38 -9.66 12.56 10.17
CA SER A 38 -9.73 11.32 10.94
C SER A 38 -11.19 10.84 10.91
N ALA A 39 -11.58 10.27 9.78
CA ALA A 39 -12.75 9.41 9.77
C ALA A 39 -12.36 8.19 10.58
N ALA A 40 -12.98 8.02 11.74
CA ALA A 40 -12.80 6.86 12.59
C ALA A 40 -12.90 5.62 11.71
N ILE A 41 -11.80 4.84 11.62
CA ILE A 41 -11.82 3.51 11.02
C ILE A 41 -12.89 2.75 11.81
N PRO A 42 -14.02 2.34 11.20
CA PRO A 42 -15.04 1.65 11.96
C PRO A 42 -14.47 0.30 12.39
N GLN A 43 -14.27 0.16 13.68
CA GLN A 43 -14.00 -1.08 14.39
C GLN A 43 -12.57 -1.65 14.26
N ALA A 44 -12.03 -1.96 15.40
CA ALA A 44 -10.80 -2.64 15.71
C ALA A 44 -10.30 -3.58 14.60
N GLY A 45 -9.71 -3.01 13.57
CA GLY A 45 -8.84 -3.74 12.67
C GLY A 45 -7.61 -4.23 13.44
N PRO A 46 -6.82 -5.15 12.91
CA PRO A 46 -5.58 -5.59 13.54
C PRO A 46 -4.74 -4.38 13.91
N ALA A 47 -4.00 -4.46 15.01
CA ALA A 47 -3.20 -3.36 15.57
C ALA A 47 -2.21 -2.72 14.57
N ASN A 48 -2.00 -3.37 13.44
CA ASN A 48 -1.06 -3.00 12.37
C ASN A 48 -1.77 -2.54 11.07
N ALA A 49 -2.97 -1.96 11.18
CA ALA A 49 -3.70 -1.39 10.04
C ALA A 49 -3.32 0.09 9.85
N VAL A 50 -2.90 0.46 8.65
CA VAL A 50 -2.55 1.82 8.26
C VAL A 50 -3.39 2.26 7.07
N VAL A 51 -4.05 3.42 7.18
CA VAL A 51 -4.73 4.02 6.03
C VAL A 51 -3.68 4.61 5.10
N GLU A 52 -3.59 4.08 3.88
CA GLU A 52 -2.65 4.56 2.86
C GLU A 52 -3.26 5.58 1.92
N PHE A 53 -4.54 5.43 1.67
CA PHE A 53 -5.26 6.35 0.79
C PHE A 53 -6.73 6.42 1.20
N GLU A 54 -7.30 7.60 1.11
CA GLU A 54 -8.73 7.83 1.33
C GLU A 54 -9.23 8.96 0.45
N ASN A 55 -10.40 8.76 -0.15
CA ASN A 55 -11.17 9.79 -0.85
C ASN A 55 -12.68 9.60 -0.61
N GLU A 56 -13.52 10.32 -1.35
CA GLU A 56 -14.98 10.21 -1.23
C GLU A 56 -15.54 8.83 -1.60
N SER A 57 -14.81 8.06 -2.42
CA SER A 57 -15.29 6.79 -2.99
C SER A 57 -14.74 5.56 -2.29
N MET A 58 -13.57 5.62 -1.67
CA MET A 58 -12.91 4.46 -1.09
C MET A 58 -11.92 4.81 0.02
N VAL A 59 -11.62 3.81 0.83
CA VAL A 59 -10.48 3.77 1.75
C VAL A 59 -9.58 2.62 1.34
N VAL A 60 -8.27 2.83 1.30
CA VAL A 60 -7.25 1.79 1.14
C VAL A 60 -6.49 1.65 2.44
N VAL A 61 -6.55 0.47 3.02
CA VAL A 61 -5.90 0.13 4.29
C VAL A 61 -4.84 -0.93 4.04
N ARG A 62 -3.62 -0.66 4.46
CA ARG A 62 -2.56 -1.68 4.52
C ARG A 62 -2.65 -2.41 5.84
N ILE A 63 -2.65 -3.73 5.79
CA ILE A 63 -2.63 -4.60 6.95
C ILE A 63 -1.37 -5.45 6.89
N ARG A 64 -0.70 -5.57 8.04
CA ARG A 64 0.47 -6.42 8.21
C ARG A 64 0.29 -7.30 9.42
N MET A 65 0.68 -8.57 9.31
CA MET A 65 0.66 -9.54 10.40
C MET A 65 2.02 -10.24 10.47
N ALA A 66 2.61 -10.27 11.66
CA ALA A 66 3.84 -11.04 11.89
C ALA A 66 3.58 -12.56 11.79
N PRO A 67 4.62 -13.39 11.59
CA PRO A 67 4.47 -14.85 11.67
C PRO A 67 3.82 -15.28 12.98
N GLY A 68 2.77 -16.10 12.90
CA GLY A 68 2.01 -16.58 14.07
C GLY A 68 1.10 -15.54 14.73
N GLU A 69 1.06 -14.30 14.22
CA GLU A 69 0.16 -13.28 14.75
C GLU A 69 -1.30 -13.65 14.52
N LYS A 70 -2.13 -13.35 15.54
CA LYS A 70 -3.58 -13.57 15.51
C LYS A 70 -4.30 -12.25 15.69
N THR A 71 -5.35 -12.04 14.91
CA THR A 71 -6.28 -10.95 15.17
C THR A 71 -7.36 -11.40 16.16
N PRO A 72 -7.88 -10.49 17.00
CA PRO A 72 -9.09 -10.80 17.75
C PRO A 72 -10.28 -11.02 16.78
N MET A 73 -11.32 -11.69 17.28
CA MET A 73 -12.57 -11.83 16.54
C MET A 73 -13.16 -10.44 16.27
N HIS A 74 -13.36 -10.10 14.98
CA HIS A 74 -13.82 -8.78 14.56
C HIS A 74 -14.79 -8.88 13.37
N ASP A 75 -15.51 -7.78 13.13
CA ASP A 75 -16.50 -7.69 12.07
C ASP A 75 -15.93 -7.01 10.82
N ILE A 76 -16.08 -7.65 9.68
CA ILE A 76 -15.93 -7.05 8.37
C ILE A 76 -17.30 -6.51 7.97
N THR A 77 -17.54 -5.22 8.19
CA THR A 77 -18.85 -4.60 7.99
C THR A 77 -19.14 -4.14 6.57
N SER A 78 -18.11 -4.11 5.70
CA SER A 78 -18.21 -3.75 4.29
C SER A 78 -17.41 -4.70 3.43
N ALA A 79 -18.02 -5.19 2.36
CA ALA A 79 -17.30 -5.98 1.36
C ALA A 79 -16.15 -5.17 0.76
N ARG A 80 -15.06 -5.84 0.45
CA ARG A 80 -13.81 -5.21 0.03
C ARG A 80 -13.03 -6.05 -0.95
N LEU A 81 -12.21 -5.40 -1.76
CA LEU A 81 -11.17 -6.04 -2.53
C LEU A 81 -9.92 -6.17 -1.65
N VAL A 82 -9.30 -7.34 -1.65
CA VAL A 82 -8.01 -7.60 -1.00
C VAL A 82 -6.98 -7.87 -2.07
N VAL A 83 -5.87 -7.13 -2.03
CA VAL A 83 -4.70 -7.35 -2.88
C VAL A 83 -3.57 -7.87 -2.00
N TRP A 84 -3.14 -9.11 -2.22
CA TRP A 84 -2.09 -9.75 -1.46
C TRP A 84 -0.72 -9.22 -1.92
N LEU A 85 0.05 -8.65 -1.02
CA LEU A 85 1.38 -8.09 -1.33
C LEU A 85 2.51 -9.07 -1.07
N THR A 86 2.25 -10.10 -0.26
CA THR A 86 3.17 -11.21 0.02
C THR A 86 2.47 -12.53 -0.26
N ASP A 87 3.23 -13.62 -0.28
CA ASP A 87 2.66 -14.96 -0.23
C ASP A 87 1.94 -15.17 1.11
N VAL A 88 0.83 -15.89 1.09
CA VAL A 88 -0.12 -15.99 2.20
C VAL A 88 -0.41 -17.44 2.56
N HIS A 89 -0.32 -17.73 3.84
CA HIS A 89 -0.94 -18.88 4.48
C HIS A 89 -1.68 -18.36 5.72
N LEU A 90 -2.95 -18.08 5.57
CA LEU A 90 -3.82 -17.50 6.58
C LEU A 90 -4.88 -18.51 7.01
N ARG A 91 -5.11 -18.64 8.31
CA ARG A 91 -6.27 -19.33 8.86
C ARG A 91 -7.28 -18.32 9.35
N ASP A 92 -8.53 -18.47 8.91
CA ASP A 92 -9.68 -17.75 9.44
C ASP A 92 -10.48 -18.65 10.36
N ALA A 93 -10.82 -18.17 11.55
CA ALA A 93 -11.74 -18.80 12.48
C ALA A 93 -13.05 -18.00 12.54
N HIS A 94 -14.17 -18.70 12.52
CA HIS A 94 -15.50 -18.13 12.52
C HIS A 94 -16.22 -18.32 13.86
N PRO A 95 -17.28 -17.54 14.16
CA PRO A 95 -18.01 -17.61 15.42
C PRO A 95 -18.65 -18.97 15.72
N ASP A 96 -18.96 -19.75 14.69
CA ASP A 96 -19.52 -21.10 14.79
C ASP A 96 -18.46 -22.18 15.11
N GLY A 97 -17.20 -21.77 15.28
CA GLY A 97 -16.07 -22.66 15.54
C GLY A 97 -15.45 -23.28 14.28
N SER A 98 -15.99 -23.02 13.11
CA SER A 98 -15.38 -23.45 11.85
C SER A 98 -14.11 -22.67 11.56
N THR A 99 -13.21 -23.30 10.81
CA THR A 99 -11.99 -22.66 10.31
C THR A 99 -11.80 -22.94 8.83
N ASN A 100 -11.19 -21.99 8.12
CA ASN A 100 -10.71 -22.22 6.76
C ASN A 100 -9.27 -21.70 6.60
N GLU A 101 -8.54 -22.28 5.67
CA GLU A 101 -7.20 -21.82 5.34
C GLU A 101 -7.17 -21.25 3.93
N THR A 102 -6.50 -20.11 3.80
CA THR A 102 -6.34 -19.38 2.55
C THR A 102 -4.87 -19.40 2.17
N HIS A 103 -4.58 -19.87 0.96
CA HIS A 103 -3.26 -19.80 0.34
C HIS A 103 -3.35 -18.88 -0.86
N ARG A 104 -2.49 -17.87 -0.91
CA ARG A 104 -2.40 -16.92 -2.04
C ARG A 104 -0.94 -16.60 -2.32
N ARG A 105 -0.69 -16.18 -3.55
CA ARG A 105 0.60 -15.62 -3.94
C ARG A 105 0.54 -14.10 -3.96
N ALA A 106 1.69 -13.48 -3.80
CA ALA A 106 1.81 -12.04 -4.00
C ALA A 106 1.25 -11.61 -5.37
N GLY A 107 0.43 -10.56 -5.38
CA GLY A 107 -0.27 -10.04 -6.55
C GLY A 107 -1.65 -10.65 -6.81
N GLU A 108 -2.04 -11.72 -6.14
CA GLU A 108 -3.40 -12.25 -6.25
C GLU A 108 -4.42 -11.34 -5.56
N ILE A 109 -5.68 -11.46 -5.98
CA ILE A 109 -6.77 -10.58 -5.57
C ILE A 109 -7.96 -11.43 -5.15
N ASP A 110 -8.57 -11.07 -4.01
CA ASP A 110 -9.80 -11.68 -3.51
C ASP A 110 -10.89 -10.64 -3.28
N TRP A 111 -12.13 -11.06 -3.44
CA TRP A 111 -13.28 -10.34 -2.94
C TRP A 111 -13.71 -10.92 -1.61
N VAL A 112 -13.63 -10.11 -0.55
CA VAL A 112 -14.02 -10.50 0.81
C VAL A 112 -15.35 -9.85 1.15
N GLY A 113 -16.37 -10.67 1.43
CA GLY A 113 -17.70 -10.23 1.84
C GLY A 113 -17.77 -9.78 3.30
N VAL A 114 -18.95 -9.34 3.71
CA VAL A 114 -19.27 -9.06 5.11
C VAL A 114 -19.19 -10.37 5.90
N GLN A 115 -18.42 -10.37 6.98
CA GLN A 115 -18.25 -11.55 7.84
C GLN A 115 -17.71 -11.16 9.22
N ARG A 116 -17.79 -12.10 10.16
CA ARG A 116 -17.11 -12.01 11.44
C ARG A 116 -16.07 -13.13 11.54
N HIS A 117 -14.82 -12.78 11.83
CA HIS A 117 -13.73 -13.73 11.86
C HIS A 117 -12.58 -13.30 12.76
N ALA A 118 -11.66 -14.22 13.01
CA ALA A 118 -10.33 -13.98 13.55
C ALA A 118 -9.31 -14.61 12.59
N GLY A 119 -8.29 -13.86 12.19
CA GLY A 119 -7.23 -14.34 11.31
C GLY A 119 -5.99 -14.78 12.08
N GLU A 120 -5.26 -15.76 11.56
CA GLU A 120 -3.94 -16.19 12.05
C GLU A 120 -2.99 -16.34 10.88
N ASN A 121 -1.85 -15.65 10.92
CA ASN A 121 -0.79 -15.85 9.93
C ASN A 121 -0.04 -17.14 10.22
N LEU A 122 -0.24 -18.17 9.41
CA LEU A 122 0.43 -19.47 9.52
C LEU A 122 1.77 -19.54 8.78
N ALA A 123 2.10 -18.52 7.97
CA ALA A 123 3.37 -18.45 7.27
C ALA A 123 4.53 -18.16 8.25
N HIS A 124 5.74 -18.51 7.82
CA HIS A 124 6.98 -18.18 8.55
C HIS A 124 7.47 -16.75 8.28
N GLU A 125 6.85 -16.06 7.32
CA GLU A 125 7.15 -14.70 6.92
C GLU A 125 5.99 -13.76 7.26
N PRO A 126 6.24 -12.45 7.37
CA PRO A 126 5.16 -11.48 7.55
C PRO A 126 4.19 -11.52 6.37
N LEU A 127 2.91 -11.55 6.68
CA LEU A 127 1.81 -11.38 5.73
C LEU A 127 1.51 -9.89 5.57
N GLU A 128 1.30 -9.45 4.33
CA GLU A 128 0.95 -8.07 4.02
C GLU A 128 -0.08 -8.00 2.88
N PHE A 129 -1.10 -7.16 3.04
CA PHE A 129 -2.11 -6.93 2.01
C PHE A 129 -2.73 -5.53 2.07
N LEU A 130 -3.34 -5.12 0.96
CA LEU A 130 -4.19 -3.95 0.89
C LEU A 130 -5.66 -4.36 0.91
N ALA A 131 -6.44 -3.77 1.80
CA ALA A 131 -7.89 -3.83 1.78
C ALA A 131 -8.44 -2.54 1.14
N ILE A 132 -9.09 -2.66 -0.02
CA ILE A 132 -9.72 -1.56 -0.74
C ILE A 132 -11.21 -1.62 -0.41
N VAL A 133 -11.66 -0.70 0.45
CA VAL A 133 -13.02 -0.64 0.98
C VAL A 133 -13.79 0.44 0.25
N PRO A 134 -14.78 0.10 -0.59
CA PRO A 134 -15.67 1.09 -1.17
C PRO A 134 -16.46 1.81 -0.06
N LYS A 135 -16.53 3.12 -0.13
CA LYS A 135 -17.49 3.88 0.68
C LYS A 135 -18.86 3.79 0.02
N ALA A 136 -19.91 3.71 0.83
CA ALA A 136 -21.28 3.81 0.31
C ALA A 136 -21.42 5.20 -0.33
N GLY A 137 -21.11 5.30 -1.60
CA GLY A 137 -21.15 6.52 -2.37
C GLY A 137 -22.54 6.69 -3.01
N ARG A 138 -22.99 7.93 -3.13
CA ARG A 138 -24.06 8.32 -4.02
C ARG A 138 -23.80 7.71 -5.40
N ALA A 139 -24.73 6.89 -5.88
CA ALA A 139 -24.64 6.37 -7.24
C ALA A 139 -24.32 7.52 -8.21
N PRO A 140 -23.40 7.33 -9.17
CA PRO A 140 -23.13 8.37 -10.15
C PRO A 140 -24.45 8.81 -10.78
N ALA A 141 -24.68 10.11 -10.84
CA ALA A 141 -25.88 10.63 -11.48
C ALA A 141 -25.95 10.06 -12.90
N ALA A 142 -27.11 9.49 -13.25
CA ALA A 142 -27.31 8.96 -14.60
C ALA A 142 -26.96 10.05 -15.62
N PRO A 143 -26.23 9.73 -16.71
CA PRO A 143 -25.96 10.70 -17.74
C PRO A 143 -27.29 11.23 -18.29
N LYS A 144 -27.39 12.57 -18.42
CA LYS A 144 -28.53 13.26 -19.02
C LYS A 144 -28.57 13.02 -20.52
#